data_29e9630727fcf168d8a1efb71f382e72
#
_entry.id   29e9630727fcf168d8a1efb71f382e72
#
_cell.length_a   1.000
_cell.length_b   1.000
_cell.length_c   1.000
_cell.angle_alpha   90.00
_cell.angle_beta   90.00
_cell.angle_gamma   90.00
#
_symmetry.space_group_name_H-M   'P 1'
#
loop_
_entity.id
_entity.type
_entity.pdbx_description
1 polymer ?
#
loop_
_entity_poly.entity_id
_entity_poly.type
_entity_poly.pdbx_seq_one_letter_code
_entity_poly.pdbx_strand_id
1 'polypeptide(L)'
;HGLLVHDNNETVCKKHTALMKQFHKEGTLWTSIKHIVETPFFVDSELTGMIQIADLCSIALRRFFENGDTDLFNRIYPRFDKHREKLVGVRHFTETTCTCDVCANR
;
A
#
# COMPACT_ATOMS: atom_id res chain seq x y z
N HIS A 1 6.38 9.51 13.54
CA HIS A 1 6.54 8.05 13.65
C HIS A 1 5.26 7.38 13.21
N GLY A 2 5.39 6.25 12.51
CA GLY A 2 4.27 5.46 11.99
C GLY A 2 4.32 4.03 12.51
N LEU A 3 3.16 3.38 12.48
CA LEU A 3 2.98 1.99 12.84
C LEU A 3 2.28 1.28 11.69
N LEU A 4 2.78 0.11 11.29
CA LEU A 4 2.10 -0.74 10.33
C LEU A 4 1.13 -1.67 11.07
N VAL A 5 -0.10 -1.70 10.59
CA VAL A 5 -1.15 -2.59 11.09
C VAL A 5 -1.57 -3.51 9.96
N HIS A 6 -1.48 -4.81 10.18
CA HIS A 6 -1.81 -5.85 9.22
C HIS A 6 -3.01 -6.66 9.65
N ASP A 7 -3.73 -7.20 8.67
CA ASP A 7 -4.69 -8.26 8.91
C ASP A 7 -3.98 -9.50 9.49
N ASN A 8 -4.59 -10.11 10.53
CA ASN A 8 -4.00 -11.25 11.19
C ASN A 8 -4.01 -12.48 10.28
N ASN A 9 -2.81 -12.91 9.90
CA ASN A 9 -2.59 -14.13 9.13
C ASN A 9 -1.39 -14.86 9.75
N GLU A 10 -1.67 -15.90 10.52
CA GLU A 10 -0.66 -16.67 11.25
C GLU A 10 0.43 -17.25 10.35
N THR A 11 0.07 -17.62 9.11
CA THR A 11 0.99 -18.22 8.15
C THR A 11 2.10 -17.26 7.73
N VAL A 12 1.80 -15.96 7.59
CA VAL A 12 2.74 -14.95 7.06
C VAL A 12 3.24 -13.98 8.12
N CYS A 13 2.68 -14.00 9.32
CA CYS A 13 3.01 -13.08 10.41
C CYS A 13 4.53 -13.03 10.70
N LYS A 14 5.17 -14.18 10.87
CA LYS A 14 6.62 -14.27 11.14
C LYS A 14 7.45 -13.72 9.98
N LYS A 15 7.04 -14.02 8.75
CA LYS A 15 7.71 -13.56 7.54
C LYS A 15 7.59 -12.03 7.39
N HIS A 16 6.42 -11.47 7.60
CA HIS A 16 6.20 -10.02 7.56
C HIS A 16 7.00 -9.29 8.64
N THR A 17 7.04 -9.84 9.86
CA THR A 17 7.82 -9.25 10.96
C THR A 17 9.32 -9.27 10.64
N ALA A 18 9.84 -10.38 10.14
CA ALA A 18 11.24 -10.47 9.73
C ALA A 18 11.60 -9.49 8.60
N LEU A 19 10.72 -9.37 7.61
CA LEU A 19 10.90 -8.46 6.49
C LEU A 19 10.87 -6.99 6.95
N MET A 20 9.97 -6.62 7.85
CA MET A 20 9.92 -5.28 8.43
C MET A 20 11.19 -4.92 9.21
N LYS A 21 11.71 -5.84 10.00
CA LYS A 21 12.99 -5.66 10.71
C LYS A 21 14.15 -5.46 9.75
N GLN A 22 14.18 -6.22 8.67
CA GLN A 22 15.18 -6.04 7.61
C GLN A 22 15.07 -4.66 6.95
N PHE A 23 13.87 -4.23 6.57
CA PHE A 23 13.65 -2.92 5.95
C PHE A 23 13.97 -1.77 6.90
N HIS A 24 13.69 -1.92 8.18
CA HIS A 24 14.06 -0.91 9.19
C HIS A 24 15.58 -0.76 9.31
N LYS A 25 16.32 -1.84 9.19
CA LYS A 25 17.79 -1.86 9.28
C LYS A 25 18.47 -1.40 7.98
N GLU A 26 18.03 -1.90 6.84
CA GLU A 26 18.70 -1.77 5.54
C GLU A 26 18.01 -0.77 4.61
N GLY A 27 16.76 -0.39 4.91
CA GLY A 27 15.91 0.38 4.00
C GLY A 27 15.23 -0.47 2.94
N THR A 28 14.48 0.18 2.08
CA THR A 28 13.85 -0.42 0.90
C THR A 28 14.63 -0.07 -0.36
N LEU A 29 14.15 -0.51 -1.52
CA LEU A 29 14.73 -0.16 -2.83
C LEU A 29 14.75 1.35 -3.11
N TRP A 30 13.92 2.12 -2.39
CA TRP A 30 13.70 3.55 -2.70
C TRP A 30 14.09 4.49 -1.56
N THR A 31 14.07 4.03 -0.32
CA THR A 31 14.31 4.90 0.83
C THR A 31 14.64 4.13 2.10
N SER A 32 15.29 4.80 3.03
CA SER A 32 15.46 4.28 4.38
C SER A 32 14.18 4.47 5.20
N ILE A 33 13.84 3.48 6.03
CA ILE A 33 12.68 3.51 6.90
C ILE A 33 13.14 3.74 8.34
N LYS A 34 13.05 4.98 8.81
CA LYS A 34 13.52 5.35 10.17
C LYS A 34 12.38 5.73 11.12
N HIS A 35 11.22 6.07 10.58
CA HIS A 35 10.11 6.60 11.37
C HIS A 35 8.92 5.64 11.47
N ILE A 36 9.08 4.41 11.01
CA ILE A 36 8.08 3.35 11.16
C ILE A 36 8.59 2.37 12.21
N VAL A 37 7.70 1.98 13.14
CA VAL A 37 8.01 0.98 14.15
C VAL A 37 8.36 -0.34 13.47
N GLU A 38 9.46 -0.96 13.87
CA GLU A 38 10.02 -2.15 13.22
C GLU A 38 9.16 -3.41 13.33
N THR A 39 8.26 -3.46 14.32
CA THR A 39 7.37 -4.60 14.53
C THR A 39 5.95 -4.22 14.13
N PRO A 40 5.37 -4.85 13.11
CA PRO A 40 3.98 -4.60 12.73
C PRO A 40 3.02 -5.17 13.76
N PHE A 41 1.84 -4.56 13.86
CA PHE A 41 0.71 -5.09 14.62
C PHE A 41 -0.17 -5.94 13.71
N PHE A 42 -0.65 -7.06 14.23
CA PHE A 42 -1.60 -7.94 13.56
C PHE A 42 -2.93 -7.87 14.30
N VAL A 43 -3.99 -7.55 13.59
CA VAL A 43 -5.33 -7.37 14.14
C VAL A 43 -6.37 -8.19 13.40
N ASP A 44 -7.47 -8.51 14.09
CA ASP A 44 -8.60 -9.19 13.47
C ASP A 44 -9.37 -8.22 12.56
N SER A 45 -9.43 -8.52 11.27
CA SER A 45 -10.11 -7.69 10.27
C SER A 45 -11.63 -7.62 10.47
N GLU A 46 -12.25 -8.65 11.05
CA GLU A 46 -13.67 -8.63 11.33
C GLU A 46 -14.05 -7.58 12.39
N LEU A 47 -13.12 -7.28 13.31
CA LEU A 47 -13.32 -6.34 14.40
C LEU A 47 -12.67 -4.97 14.16
N THR A 48 -11.95 -4.80 13.06
CA THR A 48 -11.16 -3.59 12.83
C THR A 48 -11.59 -2.90 11.53
N GLY A 49 -12.44 -1.87 11.64
CA GLY A 49 -13.01 -1.17 10.49
C GLY A 49 -11.97 -0.56 9.53
N MET A 50 -10.84 -0.07 10.05
CA MET A 50 -9.77 0.49 9.21
C MET A 50 -9.09 -0.58 8.32
N ILE A 51 -8.97 -1.81 8.80
CA ILE A 51 -8.47 -2.94 7.99
C ILE A 51 -9.46 -3.27 6.88
N GLN A 52 -10.76 -3.24 7.16
CA GLN A 52 -11.81 -3.44 6.14
C GLN A 52 -11.77 -2.35 5.07
N ILE A 53 -11.52 -1.09 5.44
CA ILE A 53 -11.35 0.02 4.50
C ILE A 53 -10.09 -0.17 3.65
N ALA A 54 -8.98 -0.58 4.25
CA ALA A 54 -7.74 -0.87 3.52
C ALA A 54 -7.94 -2.00 2.50
N ASP A 55 -8.67 -3.06 2.88
CA ASP A 55 -9.02 -4.15 1.98
C ASP A 55 -9.88 -3.67 0.80
N LEU A 56 -10.87 -2.82 1.07
CA LEU A 56 -11.70 -2.23 0.01
C LEU A 56 -10.87 -1.36 -0.96
N CYS A 57 -9.90 -0.60 -0.46
CA CYS A 57 -8.97 0.15 -1.31
C CYS A 57 -8.10 -0.79 -2.17
N SER A 58 -7.64 -1.89 -1.61
CA SER A 58 -6.87 -2.92 -2.33
C SER A 58 -7.69 -3.56 -3.46
N ILE A 59 -8.96 -3.86 -3.19
CA ILE A 59 -9.90 -4.36 -4.20
C ILE A 59 -10.10 -3.34 -5.32
N ALA A 60 -10.27 -2.07 -4.99
CA ALA A 60 -10.44 -1.00 -5.97
C ALA A 60 -9.23 -0.88 -6.91
N LEU A 61 -8.02 -0.91 -6.36
CA LEU A 61 -6.79 -0.90 -7.15
C LEU A 61 -6.64 -2.13 -8.03
N ARG A 62 -6.91 -3.31 -7.48
CA ARG A 62 -6.84 -4.56 -8.23
C ARG A 62 -7.79 -4.56 -9.42
N ARG A 63 -9.05 -4.18 -9.22
CA ARG A 63 -10.05 -4.09 -10.29
C ARG A 63 -9.65 -3.09 -11.38
N PHE A 64 -9.08 -1.96 -10.98
CA PHE A 64 -8.57 -0.97 -11.93
C PHE A 64 -7.43 -1.53 -12.79
N PHE A 65 -6.40 -2.11 -12.16
CA PHE A 65 -5.22 -2.60 -12.90
C PHE A 65 -5.48 -3.87 -13.71
N GLU A 66 -6.32 -4.79 -13.21
CA GLU A 66 -6.61 -6.06 -13.89
C GLU A 66 -7.71 -5.94 -14.93
N ASN A 67 -8.75 -5.16 -14.67
CA ASN A 67 -9.98 -5.15 -15.48
C ASN A 67 -10.30 -3.78 -16.09
N GLY A 68 -9.56 -2.73 -15.77
CA GLY A 68 -9.88 -1.37 -16.20
C GLY A 68 -11.15 -0.79 -15.55
N ASP A 69 -11.62 -1.37 -14.43
CA ASP A 69 -12.80 -0.92 -13.70
C ASP A 69 -12.45 0.32 -12.88
N THR A 70 -13.08 1.44 -13.21
CA THR A 70 -12.81 2.75 -12.60
C THR A 70 -13.80 3.17 -11.51
N ASP A 71 -14.88 2.44 -11.29
CA ASP A 71 -15.94 2.87 -10.37
C ASP A 71 -15.45 3.10 -8.93
N LEU A 72 -14.79 2.11 -8.36
CA LEU A 72 -14.21 2.25 -7.02
C LEU A 72 -12.91 3.05 -7.05
N PHE A 73 -12.11 2.88 -8.07
CA PHE A 73 -10.85 3.62 -8.25
C PHE A 73 -11.07 5.14 -8.23
N ASN A 74 -12.07 5.64 -8.96
CA ASN A 74 -12.38 7.07 -9.01
C ASN A 74 -12.81 7.65 -7.65
N ARG A 75 -13.26 6.81 -6.73
CA ARG A 75 -13.61 7.23 -5.35
C ARG A 75 -12.38 7.40 -4.46
N ILE A 76 -11.34 6.59 -4.66
CA ILE A 76 -10.12 6.64 -3.84
C ILE A 76 -9.00 7.47 -4.46
N TYR A 77 -8.95 7.58 -5.78
CA TYR A 77 -7.90 8.30 -6.51
C TYR A 77 -7.65 9.74 -6.04
N PRO A 78 -8.68 10.57 -5.77
CA PRO A 78 -8.45 11.94 -5.29
C PRO A 78 -7.80 12.02 -3.90
N ARG A 79 -7.75 10.91 -3.17
CA ARG A 79 -7.21 10.83 -1.80
C ARG A 79 -5.80 10.29 -1.73
N PHE A 80 -5.22 9.93 -2.87
CA PHE A 80 -3.82 9.50 -2.91
C PHE A 80 -2.87 10.66 -2.65
N ASP A 81 -1.81 10.39 -1.91
CA ASP A 81 -0.80 11.38 -1.61
C ASP A 81 -0.13 11.91 -2.87
N LYS A 82 0.05 13.23 -2.91
CA LYS A 82 0.74 13.94 -3.98
C LYS A 82 1.86 14.79 -3.40
N HIS A 83 2.95 14.87 -4.13
CA HIS A 83 4.03 15.79 -3.83
C HIS A 83 4.33 16.61 -5.09
N ARG A 84 4.19 17.94 -5.00
CA ARG A 84 4.37 18.88 -6.14
C ARG A 84 3.59 18.43 -7.38
N GLU A 85 2.31 18.18 -7.23
CA GLU A 85 1.37 17.69 -8.25
C GLU A 85 1.63 16.28 -8.78
N LYS A 86 2.70 15.64 -8.37
CA LYS A 86 3.00 14.25 -8.76
C LYS A 86 2.40 13.26 -7.77
N LEU A 87 1.84 12.18 -8.29
CA LEU A 87 1.27 11.10 -7.52
C LEU A 87 2.38 10.28 -6.85
N VAL A 88 2.37 10.20 -5.51
CA VAL A 88 3.36 9.46 -4.72
C VAL A 88 2.74 8.38 -3.83
N GLY A 89 1.43 8.44 -3.59
CA GLY A 89 0.71 7.51 -2.71
C GLY A 89 0.41 6.13 -3.31
N VAL A 90 0.61 5.95 -4.60
CA VAL A 90 0.42 4.67 -5.29
C VAL A 90 1.42 4.51 -6.43
N ARG A 91 1.84 3.29 -6.69
CA ARG A 91 2.79 3.00 -7.76
C ARG A 91 2.35 1.77 -8.54
N HIS A 92 2.36 1.88 -9.86
CA HIS A 92 2.12 0.77 -10.79
C HIS A 92 3.47 0.23 -11.29
N PHE A 93 3.78 -1.01 -10.92
CA PHE A 93 4.98 -1.70 -11.38
C PHE A 93 4.69 -2.35 -12.74
N THR A 94 5.04 -1.64 -13.79
CA THR A 94 4.81 -2.05 -15.18
C THR A 94 5.86 -1.45 -16.10
N GLU A 95 5.76 -1.70 -17.37
CA GLU A 95 6.66 -1.14 -18.39
C GLU A 95 6.59 0.39 -18.45
N THR A 96 7.67 1.02 -18.88
CA THR A 96 7.79 2.49 -18.95
C THR A 96 6.83 3.13 -19.94
N THR A 97 6.28 2.34 -20.86
CA THR A 97 5.32 2.76 -21.88
C THR A 97 3.88 2.84 -21.38
N CYS A 98 3.60 2.40 -20.16
CA CYS A 98 2.24 2.42 -19.60
C CYS A 98 1.74 3.86 -19.42
N THR A 99 0.52 4.13 -19.91
CA THR A 99 -0.14 5.45 -19.88
C THR A 99 -1.39 5.48 -18.99
N CYS A 100 -1.58 4.50 -18.10
CA CYS A 100 -2.71 4.52 -17.17
C CYS A 100 -2.66 5.77 -16.26
N ASP A 101 -3.77 6.10 -15.60
CA ASP A 101 -3.89 7.31 -14.76
C ASP A 101 -2.82 7.40 -13.68
N VAL A 102 -2.37 6.27 -13.14
CA VAL A 102 -1.29 6.23 -12.15
C VAL A 102 0.06 6.56 -12.79
N CYS A 103 0.38 5.94 -13.93
CA CYS A 103 1.66 6.16 -14.63
C CYS A 103 1.76 7.55 -15.26
N ALA A 104 0.65 8.09 -15.74
CA ALA A 104 0.61 9.43 -16.35
C ALA A 104 0.85 10.58 -15.35
N ASN A 105 0.59 10.34 -14.05
CA ASN A 105 0.66 11.36 -13.00
C ASN A 105 1.80 11.13 -11.98
N ARG A 106 2.71 10.24 -12.25
CA ARG A 106 3.86 9.96 -11.39
C ARG A 106 5.05 10.90 -11.58
#